data_32c7085ac9d54000e07de0b6c774264f
#
_entry.id   32c7085ac9d54000e07de0b6c774264f
#
_cell.length_a   1.000
_cell.length_b   1.000
_cell.length_c   1.000
_cell.angle_alpha   90.00
_cell.angle_beta   90.00
_cell.angle_gamma   90.00
#
_symmetry.space_group_name_H-M   'P 1'
#
loop_
_entity.id
_entity.type
_entity.pdbx_description
1 polymer ?
#
loop_
_entity_poly.entity_id
_entity_poly.type
_entity_poly.pdbx_seq_one_letter_code
_entity_poly.pdbx_strand_id
1 'polypeptide(L)'
;SMGQKVSPIGMRVGVIRDWQSRWYADDKEFGTLLMEDVKIRELVEAYYAKLSNEAVDKRKADPQISRIEIERTKGRMTVIIRTAHPGVVIGQDGKSIEGLKKQVSKIASAKNVQINVVEVANPNLDARLVARWIANELEGRKSFRATQKKAIQNTMRAGAKGIKTAVSGRLGGADMARTEGYSEGVVPLHTLRSDI
;
A
#
# COMPACT_ATOMS: atom_id res chain seq x y z
N SER A 1 22.47 19.92 -4.35
CA SER A 1 22.77 18.63 -3.74
C SER A 1 22.66 17.54 -4.78
N MET A 2 23.72 16.84 -4.98
CA MET A 2 23.86 15.80 -6.01
C MET A 2 23.65 14.39 -5.48
N GLY A 3 23.15 14.20 -4.25
CA GLY A 3 22.88 12.90 -3.66
C GLY A 3 21.58 12.27 -4.18
N GLN A 4 21.61 10.95 -4.37
CA GLN A 4 20.38 10.18 -4.62
C GLN A 4 19.63 9.96 -3.32
N LYS A 5 18.28 9.95 -3.41
CA LYS A 5 17.41 9.69 -2.26
C LYS A 5 17.20 8.19 -2.11
N VAL A 6 17.31 7.69 -0.91
CA VAL A 6 17.00 6.30 -0.54
C VAL A 6 15.56 6.23 -0.02
N SER A 7 14.89 5.09 -0.24
CA SER A 7 13.57 4.85 0.33
C SER A 7 13.60 4.93 1.86
N PRO A 8 12.77 5.75 2.49
CA PRO A 8 12.74 5.86 3.96
C PRO A 8 12.39 4.54 4.63
N ILE A 9 11.50 3.75 4.03
CA ILE A 9 11.10 2.44 4.54
C ILE A 9 12.26 1.45 4.44
N GLY A 10 12.93 1.36 3.28
CA GLY A 10 14.07 0.48 3.08
C GLY A 10 15.26 0.79 4.00
N MET A 11 15.51 2.08 4.26
CA MET A 11 16.56 2.53 5.17
C MET A 11 16.32 2.09 6.63
N ARG A 12 15.05 1.94 7.02
CA ARG A 12 14.62 1.60 8.39
C ARG A 12 14.32 0.13 8.62
N VAL A 13 14.45 -0.70 7.60
CA VAL A 13 14.31 -2.16 7.74
C VAL A 13 15.40 -2.68 8.67
N GLY A 14 14.99 -3.46 9.68
CA GLY A 14 15.89 -3.96 10.72
C GLY A 14 16.22 -2.95 11.83
N VAL A 15 15.76 -1.71 11.75
CA VAL A 15 15.88 -0.68 12.81
C VAL A 15 14.54 -0.50 13.51
N ILE A 16 13.56 0.07 12.83
CA ILE A 16 12.20 0.29 13.36
C ILE A 16 11.09 -0.30 12.48
N ARG A 17 11.44 -0.76 11.28
CA ARG A 17 10.53 -1.42 10.35
C ARG A 17 10.92 -2.87 10.17
N ASP A 18 9.91 -3.72 9.99
CA ASP A 18 10.10 -5.13 9.68
C ASP A 18 9.97 -5.39 8.18
N TRP A 19 10.44 -6.53 7.74
CA TRP A 19 10.31 -6.99 6.37
C TRP A 19 8.84 -7.25 6.01
N GLN A 20 8.50 -7.02 4.76
CA GLN A 20 7.18 -7.40 4.24
C GLN A 20 7.09 -8.88 3.84
N SER A 21 8.22 -9.52 3.60
CA SER A 21 8.33 -10.96 3.41
C SER A 21 9.18 -11.54 4.52
N ARG A 22 8.63 -12.50 5.27
CA ARG A 22 9.28 -13.15 6.41
C ARG A 22 9.36 -14.65 6.14
N TRP A 23 10.46 -15.06 5.55
CA TRP A 23 10.77 -16.46 5.27
C TRP A 23 12.26 -16.65 5.00
N TYR A 24 12.70 -17.90 5.08
CA TYR A 24 14.04 -18.33 4.74
C TYR A 24 13.99 -19.37 3.64
N ALA A 25 14.94 -19.33 2.71
CA ALA A 25 15.14 -20.34 1.69
C ALA A 25 16.63 -20.47 1.34
N ASP A 26 17.01 -21.65 0.85
CA ASP A 26 18.34 -21.88 0.31
C ASP A 26 18.53 -21.13 -1.01
N ASP A 27 19.77 -20.88 -1.41
CA ASP A 27 20.13 -20.12 -2.63
C ASP A 27 19.46 -20.66 -3.90
N LYS A 28 19.23 -21.96 -3.98
CA LYS A 28 18.58 -22.61 -5.12
C LYS A 28 17.09 -22.25 -5.26
N GLU A 29 16.41 -22.06 -4.15
CA GLU A 29 14.96 -21.81 -4.11
C GLU A 29 14.63 -20.32 -3.94
N PHE A 30 15.56 -19.54 -3.40
CA PHE A 30 15.35 -18.14 -3.08
C PHE A 30 14.78 -17.32 -4.23
N GLY A 31 15.38 -17.41 -5.41
CA GLY A 31 14.96 -16.66 -6.59
C GLY A 31 13.52 -17.01 -7.03
N THR A 32 13.18 -18.29 -6.97
CA THR A 32 11.84 -18.77 -7.34
C THR A 32 10.78 -18.24 -6.36
N LEU A 33 11.04 -18.33 -5.06
CA LEU A 33 10.12 -17.85 -4.04
C LEU A 33 9.99 -16.31 -4.05
N LEU A 34 11.07 -15.60 -4.32
CA LEU A 34 11.02 -14.14 -4.47
C LEU A 34 10.12 -13.72 -5.64
N MET A 35 10.28 -14.36 -6.79
CA MET A 35 9.42 -14.09 -7.96
C MET A 35 7.97 -14.48 -7.72
N GLU A 36 7.73 -15.53 -6.96
CA GLU A 36 6.39 -15.92 -6.52
C GLU A 36 5.75 -14.85 -5.64
N ASP A 37 6.49 -14.29 -4.67
CA ASP A 37 6.02 -13.20 -3.81
C ASP A 37 5.66 -11.93 -4.62
N VAL A 38 6.45 -11.57 -5.62
CA VAL A 38 6.16 -10.45 -6.51
C VAL A 38 4.85 -10.68 -7.25
N LYS A 39 4.70 -11.87 -7.87
CA LYS A 39 3.47 -12.23 -8.59
C LYS A 39 2.24 -12.27 -7.69
N ILE A 40 2.37 -12.72 -6.45
CA ILE A 40 1.26 -12.74 -5.48
C ILE A 40 0.83 -11.31 -5.14
N ARG A 41 1.77 -10.38 -4.90
CA ARG A 41 1.44 -8.98 -4.62
C ARG A 41 0.73 -8.32 -5.80
N GLU A 42 1.26 -8.50 -7.01
CA GLU A 42 0.62 -8.00 -8.24
C GLU A 42 -0.78 -8.60 -8.44
N LEU A 43 -0.93 -9.91 -8.22
CA LEU A 43 -2.22 -10.59 -8.31
C LEU A 43 -3.24 -10.00 -7.33
N VAL A 44 -2.87 -9.82 -6.06
CA VAL A 44 -3.77 -9.27 -5.03
C VAL A 44 -4.22 -7.86 -5.42
N GLU A 45 -3.30 -7.00 -5.83
CA GLU A 45 -3.62 -5.64 -6.25
C GLU A 45 -4.51 -5.63 -7.51
N ALA A 46 -4.20 -6.43 -8.51
CA ALA A 46 -5.00 -6.54 -9.74
C ALA A 46 -6.40 -7.11 -9.49
N TYR A 47 -6.50 -8.11 -8.60
CA TYR A 47 -7.78 -8.73 -8.25
C TYR A 47 -8.75 -7.71 -7.65
N TYR A 48 -8.30 -6.94 -6.65
CA TYR A 48 -9.16 -5.93 -6.03
C TYR A 48 -9.37 -4.70 -6.91
N ALA A 49 -8.40 -4.32 -7.74
CA ALA A 49 -8.60 -3.27 -8.74
C ALA A 49 -9.71 -3.64 -9.73
N LYS A 50 -9.77 -4.91 -10.18
CA LYS A 50 -10.83 -5.41 -11.04
C LYS A 50 -12.18 -5.36 -10.36
N LEU A 51 -12.31 -5.87 -9.15
CA LEU A 51 -13.54 -5.84 -8.36
C LEU A 51 -14.04 -4.40 -8.12
N SER A 52 -13.13 -3.48 -7.80
CA SER A 52 -13.45 -2.06 -7.62
C SER A 52 -13.94 -1.42 -8.90
N ASN A 53 -13.37 -1.76 -10.07
CA ASN A 53 -13.78 -1.23 -11.36
C ASN A 53 -15.14 -1.75 -11.83
N GLU A 54 -15.51 -2.96 -11.47
CA GLU A 54 -16.80 -3.57 -11.77
C GLU A 54 -17.93 -3.08 -10.84
N ALA A 55 -17.60 -2.47 -9.72
CA ALA A 55 -18.56 -1.96 -8.75
C ALA A 55 -19.25 -0.66 -9.22
N VAL A 56 -20.50 -0.48 -8.82
CA VAL A 56 -21.28 0.73 -9.09
C VAL A 56 -20.65 1.97 -8.48
N ASP A 57 -20.13 1.85 -7.26
CA ASP A 57 -19.42 2.93 -6.56
C ASP A 57 -17.98 2.51 -6.31
N LYS A 58 -17.09 2.90 -7.22
CA LYS A 58 -15.65 2.57 -7.18
C LYS A 58 -14.97 2.99 -5.88
N ARG A 59 -15.40 4.12 -5.29
CA ARG A 59 -14.77 4.64 -4.07
C ARG A 59 -15.10 3.80 -2.85
N LYS A 60 -16.33 3.31 -2.75
CA LYS A 60 -16.75 2.42 -1.66
C LYS A 60 -16.21 1.01 -1.82
N ALA A 61 -15.98 0.60 -3.06
CA ALA A 61 -15.43 -0.71 -3.39
C ALA A 61 -13.90 -0.77 -3.36
N ASP A 62 -13.20 0.36 -3.15
CA ASP A 62 -11.75 0.39 -2.99
C ASP A 62 -11.37 -0.16 -1.61
N PRO A 63 -10.62 -1.28 -1.53
CA PRO A 63 -10.21 -1.87 -0.25
C PRO A 63 -9.17 -1.03 0.48
N GLN A 64 -8.53 -0.07 -0.19
CA GLN A 64 -7.44 0.75 0.38
C GLN A 64 -6.38 -0.11 1.07
N ILE A 65 -5.69 -0.92 0.28
CA ILE A 65 -4.63 -1.79 0.77
C ILE A 65 -3.40 -0.96 1.11
N SER A 66 -2.95 -1.03 2.36
CA SER A 66 -1.72 -0.40 2.83
C SER A 66 -0.50 -1.20 2.41
N ARG A 67 -0.44 -2.46 2.81
CA ARG A 67 0.66 -3.37 2.49
C ARG A 67 0.23 -4.83 2.52
N ILE A 68 1.00 -5.65 1.81
CA ILE A 68 0.80 -7.10 1.73
C ILE A 68 2.06 -7.75 2.31
N GLU A 69 1.90 -8.49 3.39
CA GLU A 69 2.99 -9.22 4.04
C GLU A 69 2.85 -10.71 3.71
N ILE A 70 3.96 -11.39 3.48
CA ILE A 70 3.99 -12.81 3.15
C ILE A 70 4.89 -13.54 4.13
N GLU A 71 4.34 -14.54 4.79
CA GLU A 71 5.06 -15.43 5.69
C GLU A 71 5.05 -16.85 5.12
N ARG A 72 6.21 -17.50 5.13
CA ARG A 72 6.36 -18.89 4.71
C ARG A 72 6.96 -19.70 5.83
N THR A 73 6.31 -20.81 6.11
CA THR A 73 6.80 -21.87 6.99
C THR A 73 6.67 -23.19 6.25
N LYS A 74 7.24 -24.28 6.76
CA LYS A 74 7.27 -25.58 6.07
C LYS A 74 5.90 -25.97 5.48
N GLY A 75 5.77 -25.83 4.15
CA GLY A 75 4.56 -26.21 3.40
C GLY A 75 3.33 -25.32 3.60
N ARG A 76 3.44 -24.23 4.37
CA ARG A 76 2.36 -23.27 4.61
C ARG A 76 2.80 -21.87 4.20
N MET A 77 1.92 -21.13 3.56
CA MET A 77 2.09 -19.72 3.25
C MET A 77 0.93 -18.93 3.84
N THR A 78 1.24 -17.83 4.49
CA THR A 78 0.25 -16.89 5.01
C THR A 78 0.44 -15.54 4.32
N VAL A 79 -0.60 -15.05 3.67
CA VAL A 79 -0.64 -13.71 3.07
C VAL A 79 -1.44 -12.82 4.02
N ILE A 80 -0.81 -11.76 4.51
CA ILE A 80 -1.44 -10.81 5.44
C ILE A 80 -1.70 -9.52 4.66
N ILE A 81 -2.96 -9.16 4.51
CA ILE A 81 -3.40 -7.95 3.82
C ILE A 81 -3.79 -6.91 4.86
N ARG A 82 -3.01 -5.82 4.91
CA ARG A 82 -3.35 -4.67 5.76
C ARG A 82 -4.15 -3.66 4.97
N THR A 83 -5.35 -3.37 5.42
CA THR A 83 -6.33 -2.56 4.70
C THR A 83 -7.07 -1.60 5.64
N ALA A 84 -7.54 -0.47 5.11
CA ALA A 84 -8.44 0.43 5.81
C ALA A 84 -9.90 -0.06 5.80
N HIS A 85 -10.28 -0.91 4.82
CA HIS A 85 -11.64 -1.42 4.65
C HIS A 85 -11.66 -2.95 4.59
N PRO A 86 -11.52 -3.63 5.74
CA PRO A 86 -11.46 -5.09 5.80
C PRO A 86 -12.75 -5.75 5.24
N GLY A 87 -13.91 -5.12 5.43
CA GLY A 87 -15.17 -5.62 4.89
C GLY A 87 -15.20 -5.73 3.36
N VAL A 88 -14.54 -4.83 2.65
CA VAL A 88 -14.42 -4.88 1.19
C VAL A 88 -13.51 -6.02 0.75
N VAL A 89 -12.42 -6.25 1.49
CA VAL A 89 -11.48 -7.33 1.19
C VAL A 89 -12.13 -8.70 1.40
N ILE A 90 -12.86 -8.88 2.47
CA ILE A 90 -13.57 -10.13 2.78
C ILE A 90 -14.72 -10.35 1.78
N GLY A 91 -15.46 -9.27 1.46
CA GLY A 91 -16.63 -9.32 0.59
C GLY A 91 -17.86 -9.92 1.26
N GLN A 92 -18.97 -9.97 0.53
CA GLN A 92 -20.20 -10.59 1.01
C GLN A 92 -19.99 -12.10 1.19
N ASP A 93 -20.29 -12.60 2.39
CA ASP A 93 -20.17 -14.02 2.75
C ASP A 93 -18.77 -14.61 2.50
N GLY A 94 -17.73 -13.78 2.51
CA GLY A 94 -16.36 -14.23 2.27
C GLY A 94 -16.01 -14.60 0.82
N LYS A 95 -16.90 -14.34 -0.14
CA LYS A 95 -16.71 -14.74 -1.55
C LYS A 95 -15.45 -14.12 -2.19
N SER A 96 -15.16 -12.86 -1.89
CA SER A 96 -14.01 -12.18 -2.46
C SER A 96 -12.70 -12.79 -1.95
N ILE A 97 -12.58 -13.04 -0.67
CA ILE A 97 -11.36 -13.64 -0.09
C ILE A 97 -11.17 -15.10 -0.52
N GLU A 98 -12.25 -15.87 -0.67
CA GLU A 98 -12.17 -17.24 -1.19
C GLU A 98 -11.76 -17.28 -2.67
N GLY A 99 -12.29 -16.37 -3.48
CA GLY A 99 -11.89 -16.19 -4.87
C GLY A 99 -10.40 -15.86 -4.99
N LEU A 100 -9.92 -14.92 -4.18
CA LEU A 100 -8.50 -14.57 -4.10
C LEU A 100 -7.65 -15.77 -3.67
N LYS A 101 -8.06 -16.50 -2.62
CA LYS A 101 -7.34 -17.68 -2.13
C LYS A 101 -7.16 -18.74 -3.22
N LYS A 102 -8.18 -18.99 -4.02
CA LYS A 102 -8.12 -19.93 -5.16
C LYS A 102 -7.10 -19.47 -6.20
N GLN A 103 -7.02 -18.17 -6.48
CA GLN A 103 -6.06 -17.63 -7.45
C GLN A 103 -4.63 -17.66 -6.91
N VAL A 104 -4.42 -17.28 -5.66
CA VAL A 104 -3.10 -17.34 -5.00
C VAL A 104 -2.61 -18.79 -4.92
N SER A 105 -3.47 -19.75 -4.60
CA SER A 105 -3.10 -21.17 -4.54
C SER A 105 -2.65 -21.77 -5.88
N LYS A 106 -3.01 -21.16 -7.01
CA LYS A 106 -2.52 -21.59 -8.33
C LYS A 106 -1.09 -21.16 -8.61
N ILE A 107 -0.66 -20.06 -7.99
CA ILE A 107 0.67 -19.48 -8.17
C ILE A 107 1.62 -20.00 -7.10
N ALA A 108 1.11 -20.18 -5.87
CA ALA A 108 1.88 -20.59 -4.73
C ALA A 108 2.39 -22.02 -4.85
N SER A 109 3.67 -22.22 -4.59
CA SER A 109 4.29 -23.55 -4.46
C SER A 109 3.89 -24.25 -3.15
N ALA A 110 3.42 -23.48 -2.16
CA ALA A 110 2.98 -24.00 -0.86
C ALA A 110 1.66 -24.79 -0.97
N LYS A 111 1.61 -25.95 -0.31
CA LYS A 111 0.40 -26.80 -0.29
C LYS A 111 -0.78 -26.18 0.45
N ASN A 112 -0.50 -25.35 1.45
CA ASN A 112 -1.51 -24.71 2.28
C ASN A 112 -1.34 -23.19 2.26
N VAL A 113 -2.32 -22.47 1.72
CA VAL A 113 -2.37 -21.02 1.63
C VAL A 113 -3.44 -20.49 2.58
N GLN A 114 -3.06 -19.56 3.45
CA GLN A 114 -3.97 -18.80 4.30
C GLN A 114 -3.91 -17.33 3.94
N ILE A 115 -5.04 -16.63 4.00
CA ILE A 115 -5.12 -15.19 3.82
C ILE A 115 -5.72 -14.59 5.09
N ASN A 116 -4.97 -13.70 5.72
CA ASN A 116 -5.39 -12.97 6.89
C ASN A 116 -5.60 -11.50 6.52
N VAL A 117 -6.68 -10.91 6.98
CA VAL A 117 -7.00 -9.50 6.78
C VAL A 117 -6.83 -8.78 8.11
N VAL A 118 -6.03 -7.72 8.12
CA VAL A 118 -5.76 -6.89 9.29
C VAL A 118 -6.15 -5.46 9.00
N GLU A 119 -6.95 -4.88 9.88
CA GLU A 119 -7.35 -3.49 9.77
C GLU A 119 -6.21 -2.54 10.15
N VAL A 120 -6.06 -1.44 9.39
CA VAL A 120 -5.18 -0.33 9.72
C VAL A 120 -5.92 0.60 10.66
N ALA A 121 -5.46 0.72 11.89
CA ALA A 121 -6.13 1.49 12.94
C ALA A 121 -6.33 2.97 12.58
N ASN A 122 -5.36 3.58 11.93
CA ASN A 122 -5.43 4.99 11.53
C ASN A 122 -4.93 5.19 10.08
N PRO A 123 -5.84 5.17 9.09
CA PRO A 123 -5.49 5.32 7.69
C PRO A 123 -4.80 6.65 7.35
N ASN A 124 -5.10 7.71 8.11
CA ASN A 124 -4.50 9.03 7.88
C ASN A 124 -3.02 9.13 8.27
N LEU A 125 -2.51 8.15 9.02
CA LEU A 125 -1.09 8.05 9.36
C LEU A 125 -0.30 7.14 8.41
N ASP A 126 -0.98 6.46 7.50
CA ASP A 126 -0.35 5.60 6.49
C ASP A 126 -0.13 6.38 5.19
N ALA A 127 1.14 6.57 4.83
CA ALA A 127 1.50 7.38 3.66
C ALA A 127 0.92 6.81 2.34
N ARG A 128 0.88 5.48 2.18
CA ARG A 128 0.33 4.83 0.99
C ARG A 128 -1.18 5.06 0.86
N LEU A 129 -1.90 4.95 1.97
CA LEU A 129 -3.35 5.18 2.00
C LEU A 129 -3.69 6.63 1.74
N VAL A 130 -2.93 7.58 2.31
CA VAL A 130 -3.11 9.02 2.06
C VAL A 130 -2.82 9.35 0.60
N ALA A 131 -1.75 8.78 0.01
CA ALA A 131 -1.43 8.98 -1.41
C ALA A 131 -2.56 8.46 -2.32
N ARG A 132 -3.11 7.27 -2.01
CA ARG A 132 -4.24 6.69 -2.75
C ARG A 132 -5.51 7.53 -2.61
N TRP A 133 -5.77 8.06 -1.41
CA TRP A 133 -6.88 8.98 -1.22
C TRP A 133 -6.73 10.25 -2.07
N ILE A 134 -5.53 10.85 -2.12
CA ILE A 134 -5.26 12.00 -2.99
C ILE A 134 -5.51 11.63 -4.46
N ALA A 135 -5.03 10.48 -4.93
CA ALA A 135 -5.22 10.02 -6.30
C ALA A 135 -6.71 9.86 -6.65
N ASN A 136 -7.49 9.22 -5.79
CA ASN A 136 -8.94 9.04 -5.99
C ASN A 136 -9.70 10.38 -6.03
N GLU A 137 -9.29 11.36 -5.24
CA GLU A 137 -9.89 12.70 -5.27
C GLU A 137 -9.54 13.46 -6.57
N LEU A 138 -8.31 13.28 -7.09
CA LEU A 138 -7.89 13.85 -8.36
C LEU A 138 -8.61 13.21 -9.56
N GLU A 139 -8.80 11.89 -9.55
CA GLU A 139 -9.63 11.19 -10.54
C GLU A 139 -11.08 11.70 -10.52
N GLY A 140 -11.57 12.08 -9.34
CA GLY A 140 -12.86 12.75 -9.15
C GLY A 140 -12.88 14.21 -9.58
N ARG A 141 -11.87 14.68 -10.32
CA ARG A 141 -11.72 16.05 -10.85
C ARG A 141 -11.71 17.15 -9.78
N LYS A 142 -11.26 16.85 -8.56
CA LYS A 142 -11.09 17.87 -7.53
C LYS A 142 -9.79 18.66 -7.73
N SER A 143 -9.76 19.88 -7.20
CA SER A 143 -8.57 20.72 -7.25
C SER A 143 -7.39 20.07 -6.53
N PHE A 144 -6.27 19.87 -7.20
CA PHE A 144 -5.06 19.27 -6.64
C PHE A 144 -4.51 20.03 -5.43
N ARG A 145 -4.65 21.39 -5.41
CA ARG A 145 -4.23 22.21 -4.27
C ARG A 145 -5.10 21.98 -3.04
N ALA A 146 -6.40 22.02 -3.19
CA ALA A 146 -7.35 21.79 -2.11
C ALA A 146 -7.24 20.36 -1.56
N THR A 147 -7.07 19.38 -2.44
CA THR A 147 -6.93 17.97 -2.07
C THR A 147 -5.66 17.75 -1.24
N GLN A 148 -4.51 18.26 -1.68
CA GLN A 148 -3.27 18.12 -0.90
C GLN A 148 -3.37 18.81 0.47
N LYS A 149 -3.90 20.03 0.54
CA LYS A 149 -4.09 20.74 1.82
C LYS A 149 -5.03 19.99 2.75
N LYS A 150 -6.12 19.42 2.22
CA LYS A 150 -7.05 18.61 3.03
C LYS A 150 -6.39 17.32 3.54
N ALA A 151 -5.58 16.65 2.70
CA ALA A 151 -4.82 15.49 3.12
C ALA A 151 -3.86 15.82 4.27
N ILE A 152 -3.10 16.91 4.15
CA ILE A 152 -2.19 17.40 5.19
C ILE A 152 -2.95 17.67 6.49
N GLN A 153 -4.06 18.39 6.41
CA GLN A 153 -4.88 18.71 7.58
C GLN A 153 -5.40 17.45 8.28
N ASN A 154 -5.88 16.47 7.54
CA ASN A 154 -6.37 15.20 8.09
C ASN A 154 -5.26 14.42 8.79
N THR A 155 -4.08 14.36 8.18
CA THR A 155 -2.92 13.66 8.73
C THR A 155 -2.40 14.35 10.00
N MET A 156 -2.33 15.67 10.01
CA MET A 156 -1.91 16.43 11.20
C MET A 156 -2.93 16.29 12.35
N ARG A 157 -4.23 16.30 12.05
CA ARG A 157 -5.28 16.01 13.04
C ARG A 157 -5.19 14.59 13.62
N ALA A 158 -4.74 13.64 12.83
CA ALA A 158 -4.51 12.27 13.29
C ALA A 158 -3.29 12.13 14.22
N GLY A 159 -2.52 13.19 14.43
CA GLY A 159 -1.39 13.22 15.35
C GLY A 159 -0.02 13.03 14.69
N ALA A 160 0.08 13.15 13.37
CA ALA A 160 1.39 13.14 12.70
C ALA A 160 2.24 14.35 13.09
N LYS A 161 3.55 14.14 13.24
CA LYS A 161 4.51 15.23 13.53
C LYS A 161 4.87 16.06 12.30
N GLY A 162 4.63 15.53 11.13
CA GLY A 162 4.86 16.20 9.86
C GLY A 162 4.44 15.35 8.68
N ILE A 163 4.19 16.00 7.57
CA ILE A 163 3.84 15.38 6.30
C ILE A 163 4.40 16.19 5.14
N LYS A 164 4.78 15.48 4.09
CA LYS A 164 5.17 16.07 2.81
C LYS A 164 4.41 15.38 1.69
N THR A 165 3.70 16.16 0.88
CA THR A 165 2.97 15.66 -0.30
C THR A 165 3.55 16.26 -1.56
N ALA A 166 3.52 15.54 -2.68
CA ALA A 166 3.88 16.01 -3.98
C ALA A 166 2.96 15.39 -5.04
N VAL A 167 2.50 16.21 -5.97
CA VAL A 167 1.69 15.77 -7.12
C VAL A 167 2.38 16.28 -8.39
N SER A 168 2.57 15.39 -9.35
CA SER A 168 3.27 15.65 -10.60
C SER A 168 2.36 15.37 -11.78
N GLY A 169 2.55 16.12 -12.86
CA GLY A 169 1.83 15.94 -14.12
C GLY A 169 1.36 17.25 -14.71
N ARG A 170 0.43 17.19 -15.65
CA ARG A 170 -0.20 18.37 -16.28
C ARG A 170 -1.27 18.94 -15.37
N LEU A 171 -0.84 19.58 -14.29
CA LEU A 171 -1.71 20.09 -13.24
C LEU A 171 -2.63 21.22 -13.74
N GLY A 172 -3.94 21.04 -13.54
CA GLY A 172 -4.96 21.98 -14.01
C GLY A 172 -5.12 22.06 -15.53
N GLY A 173 -4.65 21.03 -16.26
CA GLY A 173 -4.71 21.00 -17.74
C GLY A 173 -3.61 21.79 -18.43
N ALA A 174 -2.54 22.19 -17.71
CA ALA A 174 -1.41 22.91 -18.27
C ALA A 174 -0.71 22.11 -19.38
N ASP A 175 -0.13 22.83 -20.37
CA ASP A 175 0.58 22.19 -21.48
C ASP A 175 1.88 21.53 -21.02
N MET A 176 2.57 22.14 -20.05
CA MET A 176 3.79 21.60 -19.47
C MET A 176 3.51 20.90 -18.14
N ALA A 177 4.08 19.74 -17.97
CA ALA A 177 4.05 19.03 -16.70
C ALA A 177 4.92 19.72 -15.65
N ARG A 178 4.42 19.78 -14.43
CA ARG A 178 5.18 20.29 -13.28
C ARG A 178 4.89 19.47 -12.04
N THR A 179 5.71 19.63 -11.04
CA THR A 179 5.51 19.04 -9.70
C THR A 179 5.18 20.15 -8.71
N GLU A 180 4.07 20.02 -8.01
CA GLU A 180 3.74 20.88 -6.87
C GLU A 180 3.68 20.06 -5.60
N GLY A 181 4.40 20.52 -4.58
CA GLY A 181 4.46 19.86 -3.27
C GLY A 181 4.15 20.84 -2.14
N TYR A 182 3.55 20.30 -1.09
CA TYR A 182 3.28 21.00 0.16
C TYR A 182 3.85 20.18 1.31
N SER A 183 4.31 20.87 2.35
CA SER A 183 4.81 20.21 3.56
C SER A 183 4.36 20.97 4.80
N GLU A 184 4.12 20.23 5.87
CA GLU A 184 3.81 20.78 7.18
C GLU A 184 4.51 19.94 8.25
N GLY A 185 5.01 20.59 9.30
CA GLY A 185 5.75 19.93 10.37
C GLY A 185 7.15 19.46 9.95
N VAL A 186 7.66 18.47 10.65
CA VAL A 186 9.02 17.95 10.48
C VAL A 186 9.00 16.50 9.97
N VAL A 187 9.74 16.26 8.88
CA VAL A 187 9.92 14.90 8.31
C VAL A 187 11.43 14.58 8.27
N PRO A 188 11.99 14.02 9.36
CA PRO A 188 13.44 13.80 9.50
C PRO A 188 13.86 12.51 8.77
N LEU A 189 14.12 12.59 7.47
CA LEU A 189 14.46 11.43 6.62
C LEU A 189 15.77 10.76 7.00
N HIS A 190 16.74 11.50 7.57
CA HIS A 190 18.06 11.00 7.93
C HIS A 190 18.14 10.40 9.34
N THR A 191 17.16 10.64 10.18
CA THR A 191 17.12 10.07 11.54
C THR A 191 16.50 8.68 11.49
N LEU A 192 17.32 7.63 11.62
CA LEU A 192 16.89 6.23 11.49
C LEU A 192 15.81 5.79 12.49
N ARG A 193 15.85 6.34 13.70
CA ARG A 193 14.85 6.05 14.76
C ARG A 193 13.48 6.72 14.54
N SER A 194 13.38 7.64 13.58
CA SER A 194 12.10 8.31 13.26
C SER A 194 11.21 7.39 12.44
N ASP A 195 9.96 7.27 12.84
CA ASP A 195 8.93 6.51 12.11
C ASP A 195 8.41 7.35 10.93
N ILE A 196 8.66 6.88 9.71
CA ILE A 196 8.28 7.54 8.45
C ILE A 196 7.52 6.56 7.57
#